data_717955965d37cbfa50238495c67117b1
#
_entry.id   717955965d37cbfa50238495c67117b1
#
_cell.length_a   1.000
_cell.length_b   1.000
_cell.length_c   1.000
_cell.angle_alpha   90.00
_cell.angle_beta   90.00
_cell.angle_gamma   90.00
#
_symmetry.space_group_name_H-M   'P 1'
#
loop_
_entity.id
_entity.type
_entity.pdbx_description
1 polymer ?
#
loop_
_entity_poly.entity_id
_entity_poly.type
_entity_poly.pdbx_seq_one_letter_code
_entity_poly.pdbx_strand_id
1 'polypeptide(L)'
;MKISICADDIGQDPAITEGCLRLFELKRISQISVLSQGHFDAQDAQSITLARNLGLEVGLHFNLTLPFDNQSLIMPLNELIIKSHLRILPVEKIRQSFDSQLKTFEDIFQFKPDFIDGHQHIHQFPQIREVLITQVLHQYLDDLPWIRSTVLPKKIHQLPNALKCRLLNVLGGTTFLNLLKLNKIPCNNGFLGVYNFDAPDLGSYRTLMLKWLSLAQEGTLFMCHPANTQVHGDEIGKQRPIEFNYLESNQFLEDLNLHDCRIF
;
A
#
# COMPACT_ATOMS: atom_id res chain seq x y z
N MET A 1 -19.88 -8.88 -0.59
CA MET A 1 -19.06 -8.19 0.44
C MET A 1 -18.29 -7.04 -0.17
N LYS A 2 -18.05 -5.97 0.59
CA LYS A 2 -17.27 -4.81 0.13
C LYS A 2 -15.79 -5.05 0.42
N ILE A 3 -14.95 -4.81 -0.57
CA ILE A 3 -13.50 -4.91 -0.50
C ILE A 3 -12.87 -3.64 -1.08
N SER A 4 -11.63 -3.34 -0.73
CA SER A 4 -10.84 -2.31 -1.40
C SER A 4 -9.67 -2.93 -2.16
N ILE A 5 -9.36 -2.35 -3.31
CA ILE A 5 -8.17 -2.67 -4.08
C ILE A 5 -7.27 -1.44 -4.02
N CYS A 6 -6.10 -1.57 -3.43
CA CYS A 6 -5.12 -0.51 -3.27
C CYS A 6 -3.91 -0.74 -4.17
N ALA A 7 -3.64 0.20 -5.06
CA ALA A 7 -2.45 0.19 -5.89
C ALA A 7 -1.34 0.99 -5.18
N ASP A 8 -0.19 0.34 -4.97
CA ASP A 8 0.96 0.90 -4.28
C ASP A 8 1.99 1.52 -5.26
N ASP A 9 2.94 2.27 -4.74
CA ASP A 9 4.10 2.85 -5.41
C ASP A 9 3.81 3.98 -6.41
N ILE A 10 2.67 4.67 -6.31
CA ILE A 10 2.36 5.82 -7.17
C ILE A 10 3.45 6.89 -7.03
N GLY A 11 3.96 7.38 -8.17
CA GLY A 11 5.05 8.36 -8.21
C GLY A 11 6.44 7.74 -8.33
N GLN A 12 6.60 6.41 -8.24
CA GLN A 12 7.87 5.76 -8.52
C GLN A 12 8.24 5.84 -10.01
N ASP A 13 7.24 5.71 -10.89
CA ASP A 13 7.40 5.75 -12.35
C ASP A 13 6.10 6.24 -13.00
N PRO A 14 6.14 7.03 -14.08
CA PRO A 14 4.94 7.48 -14.80
C PRO A 14 4.01 6.35 -15.22
N ALA A 15 4.55 5.20 -15.66
CA ALA A 15 3.74 4.05 -16.08
C ALA A 15 2.89 3.47 -14.94
N ILE A 16 3.32 3.61 -13.68
CA ILE A 16 2.54 3.23 -12.50
C ILE A 16 1.40 4.22 -12.30
N THR A 17 1.69 5.52 -12.31
CA THR A 17 0.70 6.58 -12.10
C THR A 17 -0.40 6.53 -13.16
N GLU A 18 -0.03 6.49 -14.45
CA GLU A 18 -0.96 6.40 -15.57
C GLU A 18 -1.81 5.11 -15.50
N GLY A 19 -1.16 3.97 -15.26
CA GLY A 19 -1.84 2.68 -15.15
C GLY A 19 -2.88 2.67 -14.02
N CYS A 20 -2.55 3.22 -12.86
CA CYS A 20 -3.46 3.28 -11.72
C CYS A 20 -4.63 4.23 -11.96
N LEU A 21 -4.41 5.41 -12.54
CA LEU A 21 -5.49 6.33 -12.91
C LEU A 21 -6.45 5.67 -13.93
N ARG A 22 -5.90 4.96 -14.91
CA ARG A 22 -6.71 4.17 -15.86
C ARG A 22 -7.54 3.09 -15.17
N LEU A 23 -6.98 2.35 -14.22
CA LEU A 23 -7.71 1.33 -13.44
C LEU A 23 -8.81 1.95 -12.59
N PHE A 24 -8.60 3.14 -12.02
CA PHE A 24 -9.64 3.87 -11.31
C PHE A 24 -10.80 4.28 -12.22
N GLU A 25 -10.52 4.86 -13.38
CA GLU A 25 -11.54 5.20 -14.38
C GLU A 25 -12.42 3.99 -14.75
N LEU A 26 -11.81 2.83 -14.87
CA LEU A 26 -12.49 1.55 -15.11
C LEU A 26 -13.15 0.95 -13.87
N LYS A 27 -13.06 1.60 -12.71
CA LYS A 27 -13.58 1.12 -11.42
C LYS A 27 -12.99 -0.23 -11.01
N ARG A 28 -11.69 -0.40 -11.20
CA ARG A 28 -10.93 -1.61 -10.85
C ARG A 28 -10.18 -1.48 -9.54
N ILE A 29 -9.91 -0.26 -9.13
CA ILE A 29 -9.26 0.07 -7.84
C ILE A 29 -10.07 1.17 -7.14
N SER A 30 -9.95 1.25 -5.83
CA SER A 30 -10.58 2.28 -4.99
C SER A 30 -9.58 3.10 -4.18
N GLN A 31 -8.33 2.70 -4.17
CA GLN A 31 -7.27 3.31 -3.35
C GLN A 31 -5.95 3.33 -4.11
N ILE A 32 -5.17 4.40 -3.89
CA ILE A 32 -3.78 4.49 -4.33
C ILE A 32 -2.90 4.94 -3.18
N SER A 33 -1.69 4.37 -3.08
CA SER A 33 -0.70 4.76 -2.08
C SER A 33 0.51 5.43 -2.74
N VAL A 34 0.79 6.67 -2.31
CA VAL A 34 1.63 7.63 -3.03
C VAL A 34 2.97 7.82 -2.34
N LEU A 35 4.05 7.58 -3.06
CA LEU A 35 5.41 7.96 -2.70
C LEU A 35 5.58 9.46 -2.95
N SER A 36 5.31 10.29 -1.96
CA SER A 36 5.26 11.75 -2.12
C SER A 36 6.59 12.41 -2.56
N GLN A 37 7.70 11.71 -2.38
CA GLN A 37 9.02 12.13 -2.86
C GLN A 37 9.32 11.65 -4.29
N GLY A 38 8.37 10.96 -4.93
CA GLY A 38 8.48 10.48 -6.30
C GLY A 38 8.30 11.58 -7.35
N HIS A 39 8.12 11.14 -8.58
CA HIS A 39 8.02 12.04 -9.73
C HIS A 39 6.55 12.32 -10.04
N PHE A 40 6.15 13.57 -9.86
CA PHE A 40 4.83 14.09 -10.22
C PHE A 40 4.99 15.37 -11.00
N ASP A 41 4.35 15.45 -12.16
CA ASP A 41 4.14 16.74 -12.80
C ASP A 41 2.81 17.37 -12.35
N ALA A 42 2.54 18.59 -12.82
CA ALA A 42 1.32 19.30 -12.45
C ALA A 42 0.05 18.59 -12.95
N GLN A 43 0.14 17.85 -14.06
CA GLN A 43 -0.96 17.10 -14.62
C GLN A 43 -1.28 15.85 -13.79
N ASP A 44 -0.25 15.14 -13.31
CA ASP A 44 -0.39 13.99 -12.40
C ASP A 44 -1.10 14.41 -11.12
N ALA A 45 -0.61 15.48 -10.46
CA ALA A 45 -1.20 15.99 -9.23
C ALA A 45 -2.67 16.40 -9.42
N GLN A 46 -2.98 17.08 -10.53
CA GLN A 46 -4.34 17.46 -10.88
C GLN A 46 -5.24 16.24 -11.13
N SER A 47 -4.75 15.26 -11.89
CA SER A 47 -5.51 14.04 -12.22
C SER A 47 -5.82 13.21 -10.97
N ILE A 48 -4.85 13.06 -10.05
CA ILE A 48 -5.05 12.37 -8.76
C ILE A 48 -6.06 13.15 -7.91
N THR A 49 -5.96 14.47 -7.85
CA THR A 49 -6.92 15.30 -7.10
C THR A 49 -8.34 15.20 -7.64
N LEU A 50 -8.50 15.20 -8.97
CA LEU A 50 -9.80 14.98 -9.62
C LEU A 50 -10.35 13.59 -9.34
N ALA A 51 -9.52 12.55 -9.43
CA ALA A 51 -9.90 11.18 -9.11
C ALA A 51 -10.33 11.04 -7.64
N ARG A 52 -9.63 11.70 -6.70
CA ARG A 52 -10.03 11.77 -5.29
C ARG A 52 -11.43 12.39 -5.11
N ASN A 53 -11.72 13.46 -5.80
CA ASN A 53 -13.04 14.11 -5.77
C ASN A 53 -14.15 13.20 -6.35
N LEU A 54 -13.79 12.20 -7.15
CA LEU A 54 -14.69 11.17 -7.70
C LEU A 54 -14.74 9.89 -6.85
N GLY A 55 -14.06 9.87 -5.68
CA GLY A 55 -14.14 8.79 -4.70
C GLY A 55 -12.91 7.87 -4.61
N LEU A 56 -11.80 8.19 -5.30
CA LEU A 56 -10.53 7.50 -5.08
C LEU A 56 -9.96 7.90 -3.71
N GLU A 57 -9.63 6.97 -2.83
CA GLU A 57 -8.86 7.28 -1.63
C GLU A 57 -7.36 7.36 -1.97
N VAL A 58 -6.71 8.43 -1.51
CA VAL A 58 -5.31 8.72 -1.78
C VAL A 58 -4.52 8.75 -0.47
N GLY A 59 -3.61 7.79 -0.30
CA GLY A 59 -2.81 7.64 0.92
C GLY A 59 -1.35 8.00 0.75
N LEU A 60 -0.67 8.26 1.86
CA LEU A 60 0.79 8.42 1.92
C LEU A 60 1.47 7.06 2.03
N HIS A 61 2.30 6.70 1.05
CA HIS A 61 3.17 5.53 1.07
C HIS A 61 4.51 5.87 1.72
N PHE A 62 4.57 5.80 3.06
CA PHE A 62 5.76 6.17 3.81
C PHE A 62 6.97 5.32 3.42
N ASN A 63 8.06 5.94 3.02
CA ASN A 63 9.21 5.27 2.44
C ASN A 63 10.51 5.57 3.21
N LEU A 64 11.29 4.51 3.48
CA LEU A 64 12.65 4.57 4.04
C LEU A 64 13.63 3.62 3.31
N THR A 65 13.20 3.01 2.20
CA THR A 65 13.99 1.95 1.53
C THR A 65 14.23 2.21 0.04
N LEU A 66 13.32 2.91 -0.64
CA LEU A 66 13.47 3.29 -2.04
C LEU A 66 14.12 4.67 -2.14
N PRO A 67 15.27 4.82 -2.83
CA PRO A 67 15.97 6.09 -2.90
C PRO A 67 15.25 7.09 -3.83
N PHE A 68 15.05 8.31 -3.34
CA PHE A 68 14.70 9.51 -4.08
C PHE A 68 15.63 10.64 -3.67
N ASP A 69 15.60 11.74 -4.43
CA ASP A 69 16.40 12.92 -4.08
C ASP A 69 15.96 13.54 -2.74
N ASN A 70 16.92 14.11 -2.02
CA ASN A 70 16.69 14.87 -0.77
C ASN A 70 16.10 14.08 0.42
N GLN A 71 16.28 12.77 0.48
CA GLN A 71 15.83 11.96 1.62
C GLN A 71 16.83 12.04 2.80
N SER A 72 16.31 12.25 4.00
CA SER A 72 17.12 12.32 5.23
C SER A 72 17.56 10.95 5.75
N LEU A 73 16.83 9.88 5.38
CA LEU A 73 17.11 8.51 5.80
C LEU A 73 16.66 7.52 4.71
N ILE A 74 17.63 6.77 4.19
CA ILE A 74 17.40 5.60 3.31
C ILE A 74 18.26 4.46 3.81
N MET A 75 17.68 3.26 3.81
CA MET A 75 18.33 2.07 4.32
C MET A 75 17.81 0.82 3.61
N PRO A 76 18.65 -0.16 3.25
CA PRO A 76 18.19 -1.44 2.73
C PRO A 76 17.19 -2.12 3.69
N LEU A 77 16.16 -2.77 3.13
CA LEU A 77 15.08 -3.37 3.92
C LEU A 77 15.56 -4.34 5.00
N ASN A 78 16.53 -5.20 4.68
CA ASN A 78 17.09 -6.15 5.63
C ASN A 78 17.78 -5.47 6.83
N GLU A 79 18.52 -4.39 6.56
CA GLU A 79 19.15 -3.58 7.59
C GLU A 79 18.11 -2.86 8.47
N LEU A 80 17.08 -2.30 7.83
CA LEU A 80 15.96 -1.64 8.50
C LEU A 80 15.21 -2.60 9.43
N ILE A 81 14.92 -3.83 8.98
CA ILE A 81 14.31 -4.89 9.79
C ILE A 81 15.18 -5.19 11.02
N ILE A 82 16.46 -5.47 10.82
CA ILE A 82 17.37 -5.84 11.93
C ILE A 82 17.45 -4.69 12.95
N LYS A 83 17.75 -3.47 12.50
CA LYS A 83 17.92 -2.32 13.38
C LYS A 83 16.63 -1.96 14.12
N SER A 84 15.48 -2.09 13.47
CA SER A 84 14.19 -1.81 14.11
C SER A 84 13.90 -2.80 15.24
N HIS A 85 14.14 -4.09 15.03
CA HIS A 85 13.90 -5.11 16.06
C HIS A 85 14.92 -5.05 17.20
N LEU A 86 16.16 -4.64 16.92
CA LEU A 86 17.16 -4.32 17.95
C LEU A 86 16.89 -2.97 18.63
N ARG A 87 15.92 -2.16 18.15
CA ARG A 87 15.56 -0.83 18.66
C ARG A 87 16.73 0.17 18.65
N ILE A 88 17.55 0.12 17.61
CA ILE A 88 18.72 1.00 17.41
C ILE A 88 18.59 1.91 16.19
N LEU A 89 17.37 2.09 15.66
CA LEU A 89 17.11 3.04 14.60
C LEU A 89 17.24 4.49 15.09
N PRO A 90 17.67 5.43 14.24
CA PRO A 90 17.74 6.84 14.58
C PRO A 90 16.33 7.46 14.56
N VAL A 91 15.58 7.33 15.66
CA VAL A 91 14.17 7.69 15.79
C VAL A 91 13.87 9.12 15.32
N GLU A 92 14.75 10.06 15.66
CA GLU A 92 14.58 11.46 15.24
C GLU A 92 14.66 11.64 13.71
N LYS A 93 15.55 10.89 13.03
CA LYS A 93 15.61 10.91 11.56
C LYS A 93 14.39 10.26 10.93
N ILE A 94 13.82 9.22 11.55
CA ILE A 94 12.56 8.62 11.09
C ILE A 94 11.43 9.63 11.20
N ARG A 95 11.33 10.34 12.33
CA ARG A 95 10.35 11.40 12.54
C ARG A 95 10.47 12.50 11.48
N GLN A 96 11.68 13.03 11.28
CA GLN A 96 11.95 14.05 10.27
C GLN A 96 11.61 13.57 8.85
N SER A 97 11.92 12.31 8.53
CA SER A 97 11.58 11.71 7.24
C SER A 97 10.07 11.60 7.05
N PHE A 98 9.34 11.17 8.08
CA PHE A 98 7.88 11.07 8.05
C PHE A 98 7.24 12.46 7.88
N ASP A 99 7.62 13.43 8.70
CA ASP A 99 7.09 14.80 8.64
C ASP A 99 7.37 15.46 7.29
N SER A 100 8.57 15.23 6.73
CA SER A 100 8.93 15.74 5.39
C SER A 100 8.09 15.13 4.28
N GLN A 101 7.88 13.79 4.30
CA GLN A 101 7.08 13.10 3.30
C GLN A 101 5.61 13.49 3.38
N LEU A 102 5.09 13.63 4.59
CA LEU A 102 3.73 14.08 4.82
C LEU A 102 3.52 15.52 4.33
N LYS A 103 4.44 16.42 4.69
CA LYS A 103 4.39 17.80 4.21
C LYS A 103 4.47 17.88 2.68
N THR A 104 5.36 17.10 2.06
CA THR A 104 5.47 17.04 0.59
C THR A 104 4.18 16.55 -0.04
N PHE A 105 3.53 15.54 0.53
CA PHE A 105 2.22 15.06 0.08
C PHE A 105 1.17 16.18 0.12
N GLU A 106 1.06 16.88 1.24
CA GLU A 106 0.10 17.99 1.40
C GLU A 106 0.43 19.19 0.51
N ASP A 107 1.70 19.48 0.29
CA ASP A 107 2.14 20.56 -0.63
C ASP A 107 1.78 20.23 -2.09
N ILE A 108 1.89 18.95 -2.53
CA ILE A 108 1.57 18.53 -3.90
C ILE A 108 0.04 18.49 -4.13
N PHE A 109 -0.69 17.85 -3.23
CA PHE A 109 -2.10 17.53 -3.47
C PHE A 109 -3.08 18.52 -2.84
N GLN A 110 -2.65 19.38 -1.92
CA GLN A 110 -3.46 20.37 -1.20
C GLN A 110 -4.58 19.74 -0.34
N PHE A 111 -4.39 18.49 0.09
CA PHE A 111 -5.24 17.82 1.06
C PHE A 111 -4.41 16.86 1.93
N LYS A 112 -4.92 16.50 3.09
CA LYS A 112 -4.30 15.47 3.94
C LYS A 112 -4.50 14.07 3.34
N PRO A 113 -3.60 13.10 3.58
CA PRO A 113 -3.83 11.73 3.12
C PRO A 113 -5.09 11.13 3.74
N ASP A 114 -5.88 10.41 2.93
CA ASP A 114 -7.04 9.67 3.41
C ASP A 114 -6.60 8.48 4.28
N PHE A 115 -5.43 7.92 3.97
CA PHE A 115 -4.79 6.87 4.77
C PHE A 115 -3.27 6.96 4.73
N ILE A 116 -2.62 6.18 5.60
CA ILE A 116 -1.17 6.05 5.64
C ILE A 116 -0.78 4.57 5.69
N ASP A 117 0.23 4.22 4.90
CA ASP A 117 0.85 2.91 4.95
C ASP A 117 2.37 3.04 4.76
N GLY A 118 3.06 2.04 4.20
CA GLY A 118 4.50 2.18 3.98
C GLY A 118 5.04 1.16 3.00
N HIS A 119 5.95 1.66 2.16
CA HIS A 119 6.68 0.88 1.17
C HIS A 119 7.35 -0.32 1.84
N GLN A 120 7.21 -1.51 1.25
CA GLN A 120 7.67 -2.77 1.85
C GLN A 120 7.16 -3.00 3.28
N HIS A 121 6.02 -2.41 3.64
CA HIS A 121 5.35 -2.54 4.94
C HIS A 121 6.18 -2.06 6.15
N ILE A 122 7.11 -1.14 5.94
CA ILE A 122 8.00 -0.62 6.99
C ILE A 122 7.24 0.04 8.16
N HIS A 123 6.06 0.57 7.90
CA HIS A 123 5.21 1.28 8.87
C HIS A 123 4.80 0.43 10.08
N GLN A 124 4.88 -0.90 9.99
CA GLN A 124 4.58 -1.82 11.09
C GLN A 124 5.79 -2.18 11.97
N PHE A 125 7.02 -1.84 11.55
CA PHE A 125 8.22 -2.24 12.28
C PHE A 125 8.41 -1.46 13.58
N PRO A 126 9.03 -2.08 14.60
CA PRO A 126 9.37 -1.38 15.86
C PRO A 126 10.10 -0.05 15.61
N GLN A 127 9.91 0.93 16.47
CA GLN A 127 10.36 2.31 16.40
C GLN A 127 9.72 3.12 15.26
N ILE A 128 9.49 2.54 14.08
CA ILE A 128 8.82 3.22 12.96
C ILE A 128 7.33 3.38 13.28
N ARG A 129 6.64 2.31 13.68
CA ARG A 129 5.23 2.35 14.04
C ARG A 129 4.93 3.27 15.22
N GLU A 130 5.83 3.32 16.22
CA GLU A 130 5.66 4.22 17.35
C GLU A 130 5.75 5.70 16.91
N VAL A 131 6.73 6.02 16.05
CA VAL A 131 6.84 7.37 15.44
C VAL A 131 5.60 7.70 14.65
N LEU A 132 5.18 6.82 13.73
CA LEU A 132 4.03 7.04 12.86
C LEU A 132 2.75 7.30 13.68
N ILE A 133 2.44 6.45 14.67
CA ILE A 133 1.26 6.64 15.54
C ILE A 133 1.34 7.99 16.27
N THR A 134 2.50 8.33 16.84
CA THR A 134 2.67 9.58 17.56
C THR A 134 2.45 10.80 16.67
N GLN A 135 3.04 10.80 15.47
CA GLN A 135 2.91 11.92 14.53
C GLN A 135 1.48 12.05 14.00
N VAL A 136 0.82 10.95 13.66
CA VAL A 136 -0.58 10.96 13.19
C VAL A 136 -1.53 11.50 14.28
N LEU A 137 -1.39 11.05 15.51
CA LEU A 137 -2.20 11.56 16.62
C LEU A 137 -1.92 13.04 16.92
N HIS A 138 -0.67 13.49 16.76
CA HIS A 138 -0.30 14.88 16.98
C HIS A 138 -0.85 15.81 15.88
N GLN A 139 -0.82 15.37 14.63
CA GLN A 139 -1.16 16.23 13.49
C GLN A 139 -2.66 16.20 13.13
N TYR A 140 -3.36 15.08 13.39
CA TYR A 140 -4.72 14.84 12.90
C TYR A 140 -5.70 14.39 13.99
N LEU A 141 -5.53 14.86 15.22
CA LEU A 141 -6.30 14.40 16.40
C LEU A 141 -7.83 14.40 16.16
N ASP A 142 -8.35 15.41 15.46
CA ASP A 142 -9.78 15.60 15.24
C ASP A 142 -10.31 14.88 13.97
N ASP A 143 -9.40 14.45 13.07
CA ASP A 143 -9.77 13.84 11.79
C ASP A 143 -8.67 12.89 11.32
N LEU A 144 -8.55 11.75 11.97
CA LEU A 144 -7.48 10.77 11.74
C LEU A 144 -7.59 10.12 10.36
N PRO A 145 -6.49 10.07 9.57
CA PRO A 145 -6.41 9.15 8.45
C PRO A 145 -6.47 7.71 9.00
N TRP A 146 -7.06 6.79 8.22
CA TRP A 146 -6.91 5.39 8.60
C TRP A 146 -5.50 4.88 8.26
N ILE A 147 -5.06 3.84 8.97
CA ILE A 147 -3.73 3.27 8.78
C ILE A 147 -3.86 1.81 8.33
N ARG A 148 -3.11 1.43 7.28
CA ARG A 148 -3.10 0.07 6.75
C ARG A 148 -2.61 -0.91 7.80
N SER A 149 -3.44 -1.89 8.12
CA SER A 149 -3.05 -3.10 8.84
C SER A 149 -2.67 -4.18 7.84
N THR A 150 -1.54 -4.85 8.06
CA THR A 150 -1.09 -5.98 7.21
C THR A 150 -1.46 -7.34 7.78
N VAL A 151 -2.38 -7.38 8.74
CA VAL A 151 -2.80 -8.63 9.37
C VAL A 151 -3.64 -9.45 8.39
N LEU A 152 -3.16 -10.64 8.12
CA LEU A 152 -3.77 -11.58 7.18
C LEU A 152 -4.92 -12.37 7.81
N PRO A 153 -5.84 -12.94 7.00
CA PRO A 153 -6.94 -13.76 7.49
C PRO A 153 -6.47 -14.93 8.34
N LYS A 154 -7.31 -15.40 9.27
CA LYS A 154 -7.01 -16.55 10.16
C LYS A 154 -6.60 -17.82 9.41
N LYS A 155 -7.08 -18.03 8.19
CA LYS A 155 -6.77 -19.19 7.34
C LYS A 155 -5.48 -18.99 6.52
N ILE A 156 -4.47 -18.36 7.11
CA ILE A 156 -3.18 -18.02 6.47
C ILE A 156 -2.50 -19.23 5.80
N HIS A 157 -2.68 -20.44 6.35
CA HIS A 157 -2.13 -21.68 5.77
C HIS A 157 -2.69 -22.02 4.39
N GLN A 158 -3.81 -21.44 4.01
CA GLN A 158 -4.44 -21.60 2.70
C GLN A 158 -3.97 -20.56 1.68
N LEU A 159 -3.22 -19.53 2.13
CA LEU A 159 -2.72 -18.49 1.24
C LEU A 159 -1.55 -18.98 0.39
N PRO A 160 -1.44 -18.50 -0.85
CA PRO A 160 -0.20 -18.59 -1.60
C PRO A 160 0.93 -17.98 -0.78
N ASN A 161 2.10 -18.61 -0.79
CA ASN A 161 3.26 -18.12 -0.04
C ASN A 161 3.02 -17.91 1.47
N ALA A 162 2.34 -18.86 2.12
CA ALA A 162 1.97 -18.79 3.55
C ALA A 162 3.16 -18.45 4.47
N LEU A 163 4.39 -18.83 4.10
CA LEU A 163 5.59 -18.50 4.86
C LEU A 163 5.87 -16.98 4.84
N LYS A 164 5.84 -16.35 3.66
CA LYS A 164 6.00 -14.89 3.52
C LYS A 164 4.89 -14.14 4.28
N CYS A 165 3.67 -14.65 4.19
CA CYS A 165 2.53 -14.14 4.92
C CYS A 165 2.72 -14.20 6.44
N ARG A 166 3.22 -15.33 6.98
CA ARG A 166 3.54 -15.46 8.40
C ARG A 166 4.64 -14.51 8.83
N LEU A 167 5.65 -14.32 7.98
CA LEU A 167 6.76 -13.40 8.26
C LEU A 167 6.25 -11.97 8.45
N LEU A 168 5.33 -11.48 7.64
CA LEU A 168 4.71 -10.15 7.82
C LEU A 168 4.06 -9.99 9.20
N ASN A 169 3.32 -11.00 9.66
CA ASN A 169 2.72 -10.96 11.00
C ASN A 169 3.79 -10.93 12.10
N VAL A 170 4.86 -11.72 11.96
CA VAL A 170 5.97 -11.80 12.94
C VAL A 170 6.78 -10.51 12.95
N LEU A 171 7.00 -9.89 11.80
CA LEU A 171 7.73 -8.62 11.67
C LEU A 171 6.97 -7.40 12.24
N GLY A 172 5.79 -7.62 12.81
CA GLY A 172 5.11 -6.57 13.58
C GLY A 172 3.64 -6.38 13.30
N GLY A 173 3.06 -7.03 12.27
CA GLY A 173 1.68 -6.81 11.85
C GLY A 173 0.66 -6.93 12.98
N THR A 174 0.68 -8.03 13.75
CA THR A 174 -0.25 -8.23 14.86
C THR A 174 -0.05 -7.20 15.98
N THR A 175 1.20 -6.90 16.34
CA THR A 175 1.50 -5.89 17.37
C THR A 175 1.04 -4.52 16.93
N PHE A 176 1.26 -4.17 15.66
CA PHE A 176 0.83 -2.90 15.09
C PHE A 176 -0.70 -2.75 15.11
N LEU A 177 -1.45 -3.77 14.65
CA LEU A 177 -2.92 -3.76 14.72
C LEU A 177 -3.43 -3.53 16.16
N ASN A 178 -2.81 -4.16 17.15
CA ASN A 178 -3.18 -3.95 18.55
C ASN A 178 -2.91 -2.50 19.01
N LEU A 179 -1.80 -1.90 18.58
CA LEU A 179 -1.50 -0.49 18.86
C LEU A 179 -2.48 0.47 18.17
N LEU A 180 -2.87 0.21 16.92
CA LEU A 180 -3.90 1.00 16.22
C LEU A 180 -5.22 0.97 16.99
N LYS A 181 -5.67 -0.22 17.39
CA LYS A 181 -6.89 -0.40 18.19
C LYS A 181 -6.83 0.32 19.56
N LEU A 182 -5.70 0.20 20.25
CA LEU A 182 -5.49 0.86 21.55
C LEU A 182 -5.60 2.39 21.43
N ASN A 183 -5.08 2.95 20.34
CA ASN A 183 -5.11 4.38 20.05
C ASN A 183 -6.38 4.82 19.28
N LYS A 184 -7.33 3.91 19.05
CA LYS A 184 -8.58 4.16 18.29
C LYS A 184 -8.35 4.72 16.89
N ILE A 185 -7.24 4.36 16.26
CA ILE A 185 -6.93 4.74 14.87
C ILE A 185 -7.67 3.77 13.93
N PRO A 186 -8.46 4.27 12.96
CA PRO A 186 -9.15 3.44 11.99
C PRO A 186 -8.15 2.59 11.16
N CYS A 187 -8.54 1.38 10.77
CA CYS A 187 -7.75 0.53 9.89
C CYS A 187 -8.64 -0.45 9.11
N ASN A 188 -8.09 -1.06 8.03
CA ASN A 188 -8.78 -2.08 7.25
C ASN A 188 -9.02 -3.38 8.05
N ASN A 189 -10.03 -4.14 7.63
CA ASN A 189 -10.39 -5.42 8.26
C ASN A 189 -9.85 -6.63 7.47
N GLY A 190 -8.55 -6.85 7.51
CA GLY A 190 -7.85 -7.91 6.79
C GLY A 190 -7.06 -7.38 5.60
N PHE A 191 -6.04 -8.15 5.22
CA PHE A 191 -5.07 -7.77 4.21
C PHE A 191 -4.75 -8.96 3.31
N LEU A 192 -4.77 -8.77 2.00
CA LEU A 192 -4.49 -9.77 0.97
C LEU A 192 -3.64 -9.16 -0.16
N GLY A 193 -3.19 -9.97 -1.13
CA GLY A 193 -2.34 -9.51 -2.24
C GLY A 193 -0.85 -9.82 -2.05
N VAL A 194 -0.48 -10.59 -1.01
CA VAL A 194 0.93 -10.92 -0.71
C VAL A 194 1.37 -12.16 -1.48
N TYR A 195 2.37 -12.00 -2.34
CA TYR A 195 3.02 -13.09 -3.09
C TYR A 195 4.48 -12.76 -3.42
N ASN A 196 5.17 -13.58 -4.23
CA ASN A 196 6.60 -13.40 -4.52
C ASN A 196 6.89 -12.53 -5.74
N PHE A 197 5.88 -12.01 -6.43
CA PHE A 197 6.01 -11.29 -7.70
C PHE A 197 6.67 -12.15 -8.80
N ASP A 198 6.27 -13.40 -8.84
CA ASP A 198 6.82 -14.46 -9.71
C ASP A 198 5.74 -15.15 -10.57
N ALA A 199 4.57 -14.56 -10.73
CA ALA A 199 3.55 -15.06 -11.63
C ALA A 199 4.00 -14.87 -13.09
N PRO A 200 4.18 -15.97 -13.86
CA PRO A 200 4.76 -15.87 -15.20
C PRO A 200 3.81 -15.28 -16.24
N ASP A 201 2.52 -15.30 -15.97
CA ASP A 201 1.46 -14.86 -16.89
C ASP A 201 0.19 -14.45 -16.14
N LEU A 202 -0.76 -13.91 -16.90
CA LEU A 202 -2.06 -13.44 -16.41
C LEU A 202 -2.89 -14.56 -15.75
N GLY A 203 -2.86 -15.79 -16.29
CA GLY A 203 -3.60 -16.94 -15.74
C GLY A 203 -3.08 -17.36 -14.38
N SER A 204 -1.76 -17.32 -14.20
CA SER A 204 -1.10 -17.59 -12.93
C SER A 204 -1.44 -16.53 -11.88
N TYR A 205 -1.41 -15.24 -12.24
CA TYR A 205 -1.82 -14.17 -11.34
C TYR A 205 -3.33 -14.25 -10.99
N ARG A 206 -4.20 -14.54 -11.98
CA ARG A 206 -5.61 -14.81 -11.75
C ARG A 206 -5.83 -15.91 -10.72
N THR A 207 -5.06 -17.00 -10.79
CA THR A 207 -5.15 -18.10 -9.83
C THR A 207 -4.86 -17.64 -8.39
N LEU A 208 -3.88 -16.74 -8.21
CA LEU A 208 -3.61 -16.12 -6.92
C LEU A 208 -4.81 -15.26 -6.46
N MET A 209 -5.34 -14.43 -7.35
CA MET A 209 -6.47 -13.55 -7.04
C MET A 209 -7.71 -14.34 -6.64
N LEU A 210 -8.07 -15.40 -7.35
CA LEU A 210 -9.21 -16.27 -7.00
C LEU A 210 -9.04 -16.88 -5.61
N LYS A 211 -7.81 -17.26 -5.26
CA LYS A 211 -7.51 -17.77 -3.92
C LYS A 211 -7.70 -16.70 -2.86
N TRP A 212 -7.21 -15.47 -3.09
CA TRP A 212 -7.42 -14.36 -2.17
C TRP A 212 -8.90 -13.99 -2.04
N LEU A 213 -9.65 -13.90 -3.15
CA LEU A 213 -11.08 -13.61 -3.15
C LEU A 213 -11.87 -14.65 -2.32
N SER A 214 -11.48 -15.94 -2.40
CA SER A 214 -12.11 -17.00 -1.58
C SER A 214 -11.89 -16.86 -0.07
N LEU A 215 -10.92 -16.05 0.36
CA LEU A 215 -10.55 -15.82 1.76
C LEU A 215 -10.90 -14.40 2.23
N ALA A 216 -11.40 -13.56 1.34
CA ALA A 216 -11.79 -12.20 1.65
C ALA A 216 -12.95 -12.14 2.65
N GLN A 217 -13.03 -11.05 3.39
CA GLN A 217 -14.09 -10.72 4.33
C GLN A 217 -14.52 -9.27 4.09
N GLU A 218 -15.63 -8.85 4.67
CA GLU A 218 -16.07 -7.46 4.59
C GLU A 218 -14.97 -6.50 5.09
N GLY A 219 -14.62 -5.51 4.26
CA GLY A 219 -13.57 -4.53 4.56
C GLY A 219 -12.13 -5.05 4.34
N THR A 220 -11.94 -6.17 3.64
CA THR A 220 -10.59 -6.65 3.28
C THR A 220 -9.97 -5.72 2.23
N LEU A 221 -8.71 -5.35 2.46
CA LEU A 221 -7.87 -4.62 1.52
C LEU A 221 -6.99 -5.60 0.73
N PHE A 222 -7.00 -5.44 -0.59
CA PHE A 222 -6.12 -6.13 -1.52
C PHE A 222 -5.05 -5.16 -2.00
N MET A 223 -3.81 -5.46 -1.73
CA MET A 223 -2.64 -4.73 -2.25
C MET A 223 -2.30 -5.22 -3.66
N CYS A 224 -1.98 -4.30 -4.55
CA CYS A 224 -1.44 -4.60 -5.88
C CYS A 224 -0.42 -3.54 -6.31
N HIS A 225 0.36 -3.84 -7.37
CA HIS A 225 1.44 -2.98 -7.87
C HIS A 225 1.37 -2.84 -9.40
N PRO A 226 0.23 -2.43 -9.97
CA PRO A 226 0.05 -2.38 -11.41
C PRO A 226 0.85 -1.24 -12.07
N ALA A 227 1.28 -1.47 -13.32
CA ALA A 227 1.71 -0.43 -14.24
C ALA A 227 1.28 -0.81 -15.65
N ASN A 228 0.97 0.19 -16.51
CA ASN A 228 0.52 -0.05 -17.87
C ASN A 228 1.61 -0.65 -18.79
N THR A 229 2.89 -0.50 -18.39
CA THR A 229 4.05 -1.09 -19.07
C THR A 229 5.05 -1.61 -18.04
N GLN A 230 6.09 -2.31 -18.52
CA GLN A 230 7.19 -2.76 -17.67
C GLN A 230 8.01 -1.57 -17.16
N VAL A 231 8.26 -1.54 -15.84
CA VAL A 231 9.13 -0.55 -15.20
C VAL A 231 10.56 -1.08 -15.16
N HIS A 232 11.46 -0.43 -15.89
CA HIS A 232 12.86 -0.86 -15.96
C HIS A 232 13.63 -0.44 -14.69
N GLY A 233 14.47 -1.33 -14.17
CA GLY A 233 15.25 -1.08 -12.94
C GLY A 233 14.48 -1.31 -11.65
N ASP A 234 13.20 -1.62 -11.72
CA ASP A 234 12.37 -2.00 -10.57
C ASP A 234 12.40 -3.53 -10.37
N GLU A 235 12.59 -3.99 -9.12
CA GLU A 235 12.67 -5.41 -8.77
C GLU A 235 11.41 -6.19 -9.19
N ILE A 236 10.24 -5.57 -9.14
CA ILE A 236 8.95 -6.15 -9.52
C ILE A 236 8.43 -5.64 -10.87
N GLY A 237 9.25 -4.88 -11.59
CA GLY A 237 8.84 -4.15 -12.79
C GLY A 237 8.26 -5.03 -13.92
N LYS A 238 8.65 -6.31 -14.00
CA LYS A 238 8.08 -7.29 -14.95
C LYS A 238 6.69 -7.76 -14.51
N GLN A 239 6.42 -7.77 -13.21
CA GLN A 239 5.16 -8.24 -12.66
C GLN A 239 4.03 -7.21 -12.80
N ARG A 240 4.38 -5.91 -12.77
CA ARG A 240 3.43 -4.81 -12.81
C ARG A 240 2.45 -4.85 -13.98
N PRO A 241 2.87 -5.05 -15.25
CA PRO A 241 1.91 -5.15 -16.37
C PRO A 241 1.05 -6.42 -16.32
N ILE A 242 1.50 -7.49 -15.69
CA ILE A 242 0.67 -8.69 -15.51
C ILE A 242 -0.49 -8.38 -14.54
N GLU A 243 -0.22 -7.69 -13.44
CA GLU A 243 -1.25 -7.21 -12.52
C GLU A 243 -2.20 -6.25 -13.20
N PHE A 244 -1.67 -5.25 -13.92
CA PHE A 244 -2.46 -4.27 -14.66
C PHE A 244 -3.41 -4.93 -15.65
N ASN A 245 -2.89 -5.79 -16.54
CA ASN A 245 -3.68 -6.46 -17.58
C ASN A 245 -4.79 -7.34 -16.99
N TYR A 246 -4.54 -8.00 -15.86
CA TYR A 246 -5.58 -8.75 -15.18
C TYR A 246 -6.65 -7.83 -14.59
N LEU A 247 -6.26 -6.80 -13.85
CA LEU A 247 -7.20 -5.87 -13.23
C LEU A 247 -8.03 -5.09 -14.27
N GLU A 248 -7.44 -4.70 -15.41
CA GLU A 248 -8.16 -4.05 -16.50
C GLU A 248 -9.19 -4.97 -17.17
N SER A 249 -8.96 -6.27 -17.18
CA SER A 249 -9.76 -7.25 -17.91
C SER A 249 -11.21 -7.38 -17.42
N ASN A 250 -12.12 -7.85 -18.29
CA ASN A 250 -13.46 -8.26 -17.89
C ASN A 250 -13.44 -9.51 -16.99
N GLN A 251 -12.40 -10.34 -17.12
CA GLN A 251 -12.24 -11.54 -16.31
C GLN A 251 -12.15 -11.20 -14.81
N PHE A 252 -11.52 -10.08 -14.46
CA PHE A 252 -11.47 -9.63 -13.06
C PHE A 252 -12.88 -9.31 -12.52
N LEU A 253 -13.75 -8.67 -13.33
CA LEU A 253 -15.14 -8.42 -12.91
C LEU A 253 -15.95 -9.71 -12.74
N GLU A 254 -15.75 -10.68 -13.63
CA GLU A 254 -16.38 -12.00 -13.52
C GLU A 254 -15.94 -12.71 -12.24
N ASP A 255 -14.63 -12.64 -11.92
CA ASP A 255 -14.05 -13.24 -10.72
C ASP A 255 -14.55 -12.56 -9.44
N LEU A 256 -14.71 -11.23 -9.43
CA LEU A 256 -15.36 -10.50 -8.33
C LEU A 256 -16.81 -10.96 -8.11
N ASN A 257 -17.58 -11.06 -9.20
CA ASN A 257 -18.98 -11.51 -9.15
C ASN A 257 -19.09 -12.95 -8.64
N LEU A 258 -18.19 -13.84 -9.09
CA LEU A 258 -18.15 -15.25 -8.65
C LEU A 258 -17.99 -15.37 -7.13
N HIS A 259 -17.32 -14.42 -6.50
CA HIS A 259 -17.07 -14.38 -5.05
C HIS A 259 -17.97 -13.38 -4.29
N ASP A 260 -19.00 -12.83 -4.92
CA ASP A 260 -19.89 -11.80 -4.34
C ASP A 260 -19.12 -10.59 -3.78
N CYS A 261 -17.99 -10.23 -4.41
CA CYS A 261 -17.17 -9.09 -4.04
C CYS A 261 -17.53 -7.85 -4.85
N ARG A 262 -17.50 -6.69 -4.19
CA ARG A 262 -17.68 -5.37 -4.81
C ARG A 262 -16.62 -4.42 -4.31
N ILE A 263 -15.98 -3.70 -5.21
CA ILE A 263 -15.06 -2.61 -4.88
C ILE A 263 -15.89 -1.39 -4.44
N PHE A 264 -15.49 -0.73 -3.36
CA PHE A 264 -16.16 0.47 -2.83
C PHE A 264 -15.24 1.68 -2.86
#